data_8cfe79e7530acd8b56284c765383a3ae
#
_entry.id   8cfe79e7530acd8b56284c765383a3ae
#
_cell.length_a   1.000
_cell.length_b   1.000
_cell.length_c   1.000
_cell.angle_alpha   90.00
_cell.angle_beta   90.00
_cell.angle_gamma   90.00
#
_symmetry.space_group_name_H-M   'P 1'
#
loop_
_entity.id
_entity.type
_entity.pdbx_description
1 polymer ?
#
loop_
_entity_poly.entity_id
_entity_poly.type
_entity_poly.pdbx_seq_one_letter_code
_entity_poly.pdbx_strand_id
1 'polypeptide(L)'
;MAGDRRDGRRGQAAVSRDANGRGRYVSTGHLPSPRQVQLAVDEAYRMYRAEDGGATSQTYPALARAPGHLFGICVAGIGGGIYRVGDAGHRFTIMSVAKPFVFALVCQLLGPEQVRHKLGVNATGLAFDSLAFVERSADGRSNPMVNAGAIAATSLVPGDDSTAKWQFIREGLSGFAGRDLALGEEVYASASATNYRNRAIANLLASRGRIYADPAEAVDLYTRQSCLLTSAEDLAVMSATLADGGVNPVTGRQVVTPAVCQYVLAVMATAGMYETSGDWLFDVGVPGKSGIGGGIIAVSPGKGGLGTFSPLLDRAGNSVRGQLAARHLSRTLGLSLFASKEPGSSSSGGRQVAGRGPRAGLDGADG
;
A
#
# COMPACT_ATOMS: atom_id res chain seq x y z
N MET A 1 -20.57 18.13 -42.44
CA MET A 1 -20.06 18.73 -41.21
C MET A 1 -21.13 18.59 -40.14
N ALA A 2 -21.02 17.58 -39.28
CA ALA A 2 -21.90 17.38 -38.12
C ALA A 2 -21.00 17.16 -36.93
N GLY A 3 -20.95 18.15 -36.03
CA GLY A 3 -20.10 18.12 -34.82
C GLY A 3 -20.76 17.25 -33.75
N ASP A 4 -20.00 16.26 -33.32
CA ASP A 4 -20.34 15.38 -32.19
C ASP A 4 -20.05 16.15 -30.88
N ARG A 5 -21.10 16.61 -30.21
CA ARG A 5 -21.05 17.18 -28.86
C ARG A 5 -21.17 16.02 -27.87
N ARG A 6 -20.06 15.53 -27.37
CA ARG A 6 -20.04 14.61 -26.22
C ARG A 6 -20.40 15.38 -24.95
N ASP A 7 -21.62 15.18 -24.52
CA ASP A 7 -22.18 15.70 -23.27
C ASP A 7 -21.54 14.98 -22.06
N GLY A 8 -20.64 15.66 -21.39
CA GLY A 8 -19.92 15.14 -20.21
C GLY A 8 -20.77 15.22 -18.94
N ARG A 9 -21.77 14.33 -18.79
CA ARG A 9 -22.47 14.19 -17.51
C ARG A 9 -21.61 13.44 -16.51
N ARG A 10 -20.89 14.20 -15.68
CA ARG A 10 -20.23 13.69 -14.47
C ARG A 10 -21.31 13.29 -13.47
N GLY A 11 -21.46 11.98 -13.21
CA GLY A 11 -22.33 11.47 -12.17
C GLY A 11 -21.87 11.95 -10.79
N GLN A 12 -22.69 12.77 -10.13
CA GLN A 12 -22.49 13.11 -8.72
C GLN A 12 -22.83 11.87 -7.89
N ALA A 13 -21.88 11.39 -7.11
CA ALA A 13 -22.12 10.29 -6.17
C ALA A 13 -23.13 10.73 -5.10
N ALA A 14 -24.17 9.93 -4.92
CA ALA A 14 -25.15 10.16 -3.86
C ALA A 14 -24.49 9.96 -2.48
N VAL A 15 -24.61 10.94 -1.61
CA VAL A 15 -24.13 10.88 -0.22
C VAL A 15 -25.26 10.34 0.64
N SER A 16 -25.09 9.12 1.19
CA SER A 16 -25.96 8.66 2.27
C SER A 16 -25.49 9.25 3.61
N ARG A 17 -26.41 9.65 4.47
CA ARG A 17 -26.11 10.23 5.78
C ARG A 17 -26.33 9.21 6.87
N ASP A 18 -25.39 9.10 7.82
CA ASP A 18 -25.59 8.33 9.05
C ASP A 18 -26.56 9.06 10.02
N ALA A 19 -26.89 8.40 11.16
CA ALA A 19 -27.77 8.97 12.18
C ALA A 19 -27.28 10.33 12.75
N ASN A 20 -26.02 10.69 12.51
CA ASN A 20 -25.40 11.96 12.94
C ASN A 20 -25.27 12.98 11.78
N GLY A 21 -25.93 12.74 10.64
CA GLY A 21 -25.89 13.64 9.48
C GLY A 21 -24.60 13.63 8.67
N ARG A 22 -23.66 12.72 8.97
CA ARG A 22 -22.40 12.56 8.22
C ARG A 22 -22.65 11.73 6.96
N GLY A 23 -22.17 12.23 5.84
CA GLY A 23 -22.28 11.52 4.57
C GLY A 23 -21.43 10.25 4.57
N ARG A 24 -22.05 9.09 4.30
CA ARG A 24 -21.35 7.84 3.98
C ARG A 24 -21.10 7.75 2.49
N TYR A 25 -19.87 7.44 2.11
CA TYR A 25 -19.52 7.19 0.72
C TYR A 25 -19.49 5.69 0.47
N VAL A 26 -20.16 5.29 -0.60
CA VAL A 26 -20.12 3.91 -1.10
C VAL A 26 -19.08 3.84 -2.22
N SER A 27 -18.28 2.78 -2.25
CA SER A 27 -17.28 2.57 -3.31
C SER A 27 -17.92 2.54 -4.70
N THR A 28 -17.70 3.61 -5.49
CA THR A 28 -18.25 3.78 -6.84
C THR A 28 -17.20 3.64 -7.94
N GLY A 29 -15.92 3.34 -7.57
CA GLY A 29 -14.79 3.37 -8.50
C GLY A 29 -14.11 4.74 -8.59
N HIS A 30 -14.62 5.78 -7.94
CA HIS A 30 -14.05 7.13 -7.95
C HIS A 30 -13.93 7.70 -6.54
N LEU A 31 -12.94 8.58 -6.33
CA LEU A 31 -12.90 9.42 -5.15
C LEU A 31 -14.06 10.43 -5.18
N PRO A 32 -14.53 10.90 -4.02
CA PRO A 32 -15.45 12.05 -3.93
C PRO A 32 -14.85 13.32 -4.55
N SER A 33 -15.62 14.42 -4.53
CA SER A 33 -15.13 15.69 -5.06
C SER A 33 -13.84 16.15 -4.32
N PRO A 34 -12.95 16.92 -4.98
CA PRO A 34 -11.71 17.40 -4.37
C PRO A 34 -11.90 18.04 -3.00
N ARG A 35 -12.95 18.87 -2.86
CA ARG A 35 -13.29 19.51 -1.58
C ARG A 35 -13.65 18.51 -0.49
N GLN A 36 -14.40 17.46 -0.83
CA GLN A 36 -14.78 16.43 0.14
C GLN A 36 -13.57 15.60 0.59
N VAL A 37 -12.65 15.28 -0.34
CA VAL A 37 -11.42 14.57 0.00
C VAL A 37 -10.55 15.41 0.93
N GLN A 38 -10.34 16.71 0.63
CA GLN A 38 -9.55 17.58 1.49
C GLN A 38 -10.19 17.74 2.88
N LEU A 39 -11.51 17.92 2.97
CA LEU A 39 -12.21 18.00 4.25
C LEU A 39 -12.05 16.73 5.10
N ALA A 40 -12.09 15.54 4.47
CA ALA A 40 -11.88 14.28 5.18
C ALA A 40 -10.44 14.14 5.68
N VAL A 41 -9.45 14.55 4.88
CA VAL A 41 -8.02 14.57 5.25
C VAL A 41 -7.78 15.52 6.43
N ASP A 42 -8.35 16.74 6.40
CA ASP A 42 -8.25 17.71 7.49
C ASP A 42 -8.95 17.22 8.76
N GLU A 43 -10.09 16.54 8.62
CA GLU A 43 -10.82 15.95 9.76
C GLU A 43 -9.99 14.84 10.41
N ALA A 44 -9.45 13.92 9.64
CA ALA A 44 -8.59 12.84 10.15
C ALA A 44 -7.39 13.40 10.94
N TYR A 45 -6.72 14.42 10.43
CA TYR A 45 -5.61 15.06 11.12
C TYR A 45 -6.04 15.70 12.44
N ARG A 46 -7.13 16.49 12.45
CA ARG A 46 -7.64 17.12 13.67
C ARG A 46 -8.03 16.12 14.75
N MET A 47 -8.61 14.99 14.35
CA MET A 47 -9.05 13.93 15.27
C MET A 47 -7.87 13.23 15.94
N TYR A 48 -6.78 12.99 15.22
CA TYR A 48 -5.72 12.09 15.69
C TYR A 48 -4.38 12.75 15.97
N ARG A 49 -4.19 14.05 15.71
CA ARG A 49 -2.91 14.73 15.96
C ARG A 49 -2.45 14.72 17.42
N ALA A 50 -3.39 14.65 18.35
CA ALA A 50 -3.12 14.63 19.79
C ALA A 50 -2.93 13.20 20.35
N GLU A 51 -3.12 12.16 19.52
CA GLU A 51 -2.85 10.78 19.93
C GLU A 51 -1.34 10.60 20.13
N ASP A 52 -0.94 10.15 21.33
CA ASP A 52 0.46 9.99 21.73
C ASP A 52 0.83 8.55 22.11
N GLY A 53 -0.08 7.61 21.90
CA GLY A 53 0.15 6.19 22.13
C GLY A 53 1.24 5.63 21.22
N GLY A 54 1.96 4.61 21.74
CA GLY A 54 3.05 3.94 21.03
C GLY A 54 4.43 4.46 21.40
N ALA A 55 5.45 4.00 20.66
CA ALA A 55 6.85 4.40 20.83
C ALA A 55 7.59 4.47 19.49
N THR A 56 8.67 5.23 19.41
CA THR A 56 9.55 5.23 18.25
C THR A 56 10.25 3.87 18.10
N SER A 57 10.57 3.50 16.87
CA SER A 57 11.28 2.25 16.59
C SER A 57 12.64 2.22 17.28
N GLN A 58 12.91 1.13 18.02
CA GLN A 58 14.19 0.87 18.66
C GLN A 58 15.11 -0.05 17.83
N THR A 59 14.69 -0.42 16.61
CA THR A 59 15.44 -1.34 15.75
C THR A 59 16.78 -0.77 15.31
N TYR A 60 16.80 0.53 14.98
CA TYR A 60 18.02 1.26 14.62
C TYR A 60 18.13 2.53 15.47
N PRO A 61 19.30 2.83 16.06
CA PRO A 61 19.48 4.02 16.91
C PRO A 61 19.03 5.34 16.26
N ALA A 62 19.21 5.48 14.95
CA ALA A 62 18.75 6.67 14.23
C ALA A 62 17.22 6.84 14.24
N LEU A 63 16.46 5.76 14.14
CA LEU A 63 14.99 5.81 14.18
C LEU A 63 14.44 6.11 15.57
N ALA A 64 15.17 5.71 16.63
CA ALA A 64 14.77 5.97 18.02
C ALA A 64 14.73 7.48 18.34
N ARG A 65 15.46 8.31 17.59
CA ARG A 65 15.52 9.77 17.77
C ARG A 65 14.46 10.54 16.99
N ALA A 66 13.57 9.86 16.23
CA ALA A 66 12.53 10.52 15.46
C ALA A 66 11.58 11.33 16.38
N PRO A 67 11.25 12.60 16.04
CA PRO A 67 10.36 13.41 16.88
C PRO A 67 8.93 12.86 16.90
N GLY A 68 8.47 12.36 18.06
CA GLY A 68 7.20 11.67 18.22
C GLY A 68 5.95 12.51 17.90
N HIS A 69 6.06 13.84 17.88
CA HIS A 69 4.95 14.74 17.57
C HIS A 69 4.60 14.84 16.08
N LEU A 70 5.51 14.44 15.19
CA LEU A 70 5.30 14.55 13.75
C LEU A 70 4.12 13.69 13.28
N PHE A 71 3.25 14.29 12.46
CA PHE A 71 2.12 13.61 11.85
C PHE A 71 1.73 14.25 10.52
N GLY A 72 1.76 13.49 9.46
CA GLY A 72 1.40 13.90 8.11
C GLY A 72 0.48 12.90 7.43
N ILE A 73 -0.49 13.39 6.66
CA ILE A 73 -1.43 12.59 5.87
C ILE A 73 -1.46 13.14 4.46
N CYS A 74 -1.49 12.26 3.48
CA CYS A 74 -1.71 12.61 2.07
C CYS A 74 -2.58 11.56 1.39
N VAL A 75 -3.55 12.00 0.59
CA VAL A 75 -4.31 11.17 -0.37
C VAL A 75 -3.96 11.64 -1.77
N ALA A 76 -3.59 10.70 -2.65
CA ALA A 76 -3.36 10.94 -4.07
C ALA A 76 -4.40 10.19 -4.89
N GLY A 77 -5.17 10.89 -5.71
CA GLY A 77 -6.12 10.28 -6.64
C GLY A 77 -5.43 9.86 -7.95
N ILE A 78 -5.93 8.81 -8.61
CA ILE A 78 -5.41 8.39 -9.93
C ILE A 78 -5.52 9.49 -11.01
N GLY A 79 -6.40 10.47 -10.82
CA GLY A 79 -6.51 11.66 -11.68
C GLY A 79 -5.52 12.79 -11.37
N GLY A 80 -4.49 12.56 -10.54
CA GLY A 80 -3.45 13.53 -10.20
C GLY A 80 -3.80 14.50 -9.07
N GLY A 81 -4.98 14.40 -8.45
CA GLY A 81 -5.34 15.23 -7.29
C GLY A 81 -4.53 14.82 -6.06
N ILE A 82 -3.92 15.80 -5.38
CA ILE A 82 -3.11 15.61 -4.15
C ILE A 82 -3.76 16.39 -3.02
N TYR A 83 -4.06 15.71 -1.90
CA TYR A 83 -4.75 16.25 -0.72
C TYR A 83 -3.91 15.95 0.51
N ARG A 84 -3.42 16.97 1.19
CA ARG A 84 -2.42 16.81 2.26
C ARG A 84 -2.67 17.71 3.46
N VAL A 85 -2.18 17.27 4.63
CA VAL A 85 -2.26 18.03 5.88
C VAL A 85 -1.11 17.66 6.82
N GLY A 86 -0.77 18.57 7.73
CA GLY A 86 0.29 18.37 8.72
C GLY A 86 1.68 18.22 8.09
N ASP A 87 2.48 17.36 8.66
CA ASP A 87 3.87 17.12 8.25
C ASP A 87 3.99 16.22 7.01
N ALA A 88 3.03 16.31 6.05
CA ALA A 88 2.97 15.44 4.89
C ALA A 88 4.22 15.51 4.00
N GLY A 89 4.92 16.65 3.98
CA GLY A 89 6.18 16.84 3.25
C GLY A 89 7.44 16.48 4.04
N HIS A 90 7.32 16.13 5.33
CA HIS A 90 8.49 15.77 6.14
C HIS A 90 9.19 14.53 5.59
N ARG A 91 10.54 14.60 5.50
CA ARG A 91 11.37 13.49 4.97
C ARG A 91 11.70 12.49 6.05
N PHE A 92 11.43 11.22 5.75
CA PHE A 92 11.77 10.09 6.61
C PHE A 92 12.16 8.89 5.74
N THR A 93 12.81 7.88 6.32
CA THR A 93 13.20 6.67 5.57
C THR A 93 12.02 5.74 5.35
N ILE A 94 11.86 5.27 4.11
CA ILE A 94 10.72 4.44 3.66
C ILE A 94 10.59 3.12 4.42
N MET A 95 11.68 2.56 4.89
CA MET A 95 11.76 1.29 5.60
C MET A 95 11.00 0.17 4.86
N SER A 96 10.21 -0.63 5.58
CA SER A 96 9.49 -1.76 4.99
C SER A 96 8.41 -1.39 3.98
N VAL A 97 8.07 -0.12 3.83
CA VAL A 97 7.16 0.33 2.76
C VAL A 97 7.81 0.18 1.37
N ALA A 98 9.14 0.09 1.25
CA ALA A 98 9.82 -0.21 -0.01
C ALA A 98 9.51 -1.61 -0.58
N LYS A 99 9.16 -2.57 0.27
CA LYS A 99 9.02 -3.99 -0.09
C LYS A 99 8.04 -4.27 -1.24
N PRO A 100 6.79 -3.78 -1.23
CA PRO A 100 5.85 -4.04 -2.33
C PRO A 100 6.34 -3.46 -3.65
N PHE A 101 7.05 -2.35 -3.64
CA PHE A 101 7.56 -1.73 -4.86
C PHE A 101 8.74 -2.50 -5.46
N VAL A 102 9.68 -2.95 -4.64
CA VAL A 102 10.77 -3.83 -5.11
C VAL A 102 10.21 -5.17 -5.60
N PHE A 103 9.22 -5.74 -4.90
CA PHE A 103 8.52 -6.93 -5.38
C PHE A 103 7.83 -6.68 -6.73
N ALA A 104 7.21 -5.52 -6.93
CA ALA A 104 6.62 -5.13 -8.21
C ALA A 104 7.66 -5.07 -9.33
N LEU A 105 8.82 -4.46 -9.08
CA LEU A 105 9.91 -4.39 -10.06
C LEU A 105 10.43 -5.78 -10.45
N VAL A 106 10.61 -6.66 -9.48
CA VAL A 106 11.04 -8.04 -9.74
C VAL A 106 9.97 -8.85 -10.49
N CYS A 107 8.68 -8.67 -10.13
CA CYS A 107 7.57 -9.26 -10.88
C CYS A 107 7.47 -8.73 -12.31
N GLN A 108 7.76 -7.45 -12.53
CA GLN A 108 7.78 -6.84 -13.85
C GLN A 108 8.89 -7.45 -14.73
N LEU A 109 10.03 -7.78 -14.13
CA LEU A 109 11.19 -8.33 -14.82
C LEU A 109 11.03 -9.82 -15.15
N LEU A 110 10.64 -10.63 -14.16
CA LEU A 110 10.68 -12.10 -14.26
C LEU A 110 9.30 -12.72 -14.51
N GLY A 111 8.23 -11.95 -14.35
CA GLY A 111 6.87 -12.45 -14.34
C GLY A 111 6.41 -12.91 -12.94
N PRO A 112 5.17 -12.60 -12.55
CA PRO A 112 4.64 -12.85 -11.20
C PRO A 112 4.68 -14.33 -10.79
N GLU A 113 4.37 -15.25 -11.69
CA GLU A 113 4.35 -16.69 -11.38
C GLU A 113 5.74 -17.24 -11.10
N GLN A 114 6.76 -16.81 -11.85
CA GLN A 114 8.14 -17.21 -11.57
C GLN A 114 8.61 -16.67 -10.21
N VAL A 115 8.28 -15.43 -9.89
CA VAL A 115 8.62 -14.82 -8.60
C VAL A 115 7.89 -15.51 -7.46
N ARG A 116 6.59 -15.83 -7.62
CA ARG A 116 5.83 -16.64 -6.66
C ARG A 116 6.47 -17.99 -6.39
N HIS A 117 6.96 -18.68 -7.44
CA HIS A 117 7.65 -19.96 -7.30
C HIS A 117 8.96 -19.83 -6.51
N LYS A 118 9.70 -18.74 -6.71
CA LYS A 118 10.98 -18.47 -6.02
C LYS A 118 10.78 -18.04 -4.56
N LEU A 119 9.83 -17.13 -4.29
CA LEU A 119 9.65 -16.49 -2.97
C LEU A 119 8.54 -17.12 -2.13
N GLY A 120 7.40 -17.43 -2.73
CA GLY A 120 6.14 -17.67 -2.01
C GLY A 120 5.36 -16.36 -1.81
N VAL A 121 4.08 -16.49 -1.37
CA VAL A 121 3.16 -15.35 -1.22
C VAL A 121 2.27 -15.44 0.02
N ASN A 122 2.31 -16.55 0.76
CA ASN A 122 1.43 -16.78 1.91
C ASN A 122 1.89 -16.01 3.16
N ALA A 123 0.93 -15.54 3.95
CA ALA A 123 1.20 -14.97 5.26
C ALA A 123 1.93 -16.00 6.15
N THR A 124 2.83 -15.53 7.00
CA THR A 124 3.66 -16.40 7.86
C THR A 124 3.03 -16.71 9.20
N GLY A 125 2.11 -15.85 9.69
CA GLY A 125 1.58 -15.90 11.04
C GLY A 125 2.60 -15.61 12.14
N LEU A 126 3.80 -15.13 11.78
CA LEU A 126 4.90 -14.80 12.68
C LEU A 126 5.39 -13.37 12.45
N ALA A 127 6.16 -12.85 13.41
CA ALA A 127 6.79 -11.53 13.30
C ALA A 127 7.60 -11.39 11.99
N PHE A 128 7.60 -10.20 11.43
CA PHE A 128 8.15 -9.90 10.09
C PHE A 128 9.64 -10.20 9.93
N ASP A 129 10.38 -10.31 11.02
CA ASP A 129 11.81 -10.61 11.07
C ASP A 129 12.13 -11.98 11.69
N SER A 130 11.14 -12.89 11.74
CA SER A 130 11.28 -14.21 12.35
C SER A 130 12.24 -15.11 11.57
N LEU A 131 13.31 -15.56 12.23
CA LEU A 131 14.19 -16.63 11.75
C LEU A 131 13.47 -17.98 11.76
N ALA A 132 12.66 -18.23 12.79
CA ALA A 132 11.95 -19.51 12.96
C ALA A 132 11.03 -19.85 11.78
N PHE A 133 10.53 -18.85 11.05
CA PHE A 133 9.75 -19.13 9.85
C PHE A 133 10.60 -19.78 8.75
N VAL A 134 11.80 -19.27 8.48
CA VAL A 134 12.69 -19.83 7.46
C VAL A 134 13.17 -21.23 7.85
N GLU A 135 13.43 -21.46 9.14
CA GLU A 135 13.83 -22.75 9.68
C GLU A 135 12.74 -23.82 9.56
N ARG A 136 11.49 -23.47 9.88
CA ARG A 136 10.34 -24.39 9.91
C ARG A 136 9.65 -24.54 8.56
N SER A 137 9.83 -23.62 7.64
CA SER A 137 9.29 -23.72 6.28
C SER A 137 9.90 -24.92 5.57
N ALA A 138 9.06 -25.82 5.05
CA ALA A 138 9.51 -27.05 4.40
C ALA A 138 10.48 -26.79 3.23
N ASP A 139 10.26 -25.69 2.52
CA ASP A 139 11.03 -25.29 1.35
C ASP A 139 11.77 -23.94 1.49
N GLY A 140 11.73 -23.31 2.68
CA GLY A 140 12.40 -22.05 2.98
C GLY A 140 11.80 -20.81 2.30
N ARG A 141 10.69 -20.94 1.57
CA ARG A 141 10.03 -19.80 0.90
C ARG A 141 9.25 -18.95 1.89
N SER A 142 9.27 -17.63 1.67
CA SER A 142 8.56 -16.64 2.46
C SER A 142 8.02 -15.51 1.59
N ASN A 143 6.91 -14.88 2.00
CA ASN A 143 6.31 -13.80 1.22
C ASN A 143 7.19 -12.53 1.23
N PRO A 144 7.11 -11.67 0.18
CA PRO A 144 7.97 -10.49 0.02
C PRO A 144 7.64 -9.34 0.99
N MET A 145 6.60 -9.44 1.83
CA MET A 145 6.24 -8.39 2.79
C MET A 145 6.95 -8.53 4.14
N VAL A 146 7.57 -9.69 4.42
CA VAL A 146 8.44 -9.94 5.58
C VAL A 146 9.92 -9.91 5.17
N ASN A 147 10.85 -9.79 6.15
CA ASN A 147 12.27 -9.57 5.84
C ASN A 147 12.88 -10.69 5.00
N ALA A 148 12.62 -11.95 5.31
CA ALA A 148 13.18 -13.08 4.58
C ALA A 148 12.79 -13.05 3.10
N GLY A 149 11.50 -12.92 2.79
CA GLY A 149 11.04 -12.84 1.40
C GLY A 149 11.45 -11.55 0.69
N ALA A 150 11.57 -10.43 1.41
CA ALA A 150 12.03 -9.17 0.83
C ALA A 150 13.53 -9.19 0.48
N ILE A 151 14.38 -9.76 1.35
CA ILE A 151 15.81 -9.96 1.05
C ILE A 151 15.99 -10.90 -0.13
N ALA A 152 15.22 -12.00 -0.17
CA ALA A 152 15.21 -12.90 -1.31
C ALA A 152 14.73 -12.22 -2.59
N ALA A 153 13.70 -11.35 -2.52
CA ALA A 153 13.25 -10.55 -3.68
C ALA A 153 14.34 -9.57 -4.15
N THR A 154 15.00 -8.88 -3.22
CA THR A 154 16.11 -7.97 -3.54
C THR A 154 17.26 -8.68 -4.22
N SER A 155 17.56 -9.94 -3.85
CA SER A 155 18.60 -10.74 -4.50
C SER A 155 18.30 -11.15 -5.94
N LEU A 156 17.06 -10.94 -6.43
CA LEU A 156 16.63 -11.17 -7.80
C LEU A 156 16.76 -9.93 -8.70
N VAL A 157 17.17 -8.80 -8.15
CA VAL A 157 17.35 -7.55 -8.90
C VAL A 157 18.48 -7.70 -9.93
N PRO A 158 18.30 -7.25 -11.20
CA PRO A 158 19.28 -7.37 -12.25
C PRO A 158 20.41 -6.36 -12.09
N GLY A 159 21.57 -6.69 -12.63
CA GLY A 159 22.77 -5.85 -12.71
C GLY A 159 24.04 -6.68 -12.65
N ASP A 160 25.05 -6.22 -13.36
CA ASP A 160 26.34 -6.91 -13.44
C ASP A 160 27.18 -6.71 -12.16
N ASP A 161 26.91 -5.63 -11.43
CA ASP A 161 27.54 -5.30 -10.17
C ASP A 161 26.55 -4.68 -9.18
N SER A 162 26.99 -4.46 -7.94
CA SER A 162 26.18 -3.87 -6.86
C SER A 162 25.70 -2.44 -7.19
N THR A 163 26.48 -1.69 -7.98
CA THR A 163 26.12 -0.32 -8.38
C THR A 163 24.96 -0.34 -9.37
N ALA A 164 25.00 -1.19 -10.38
CA ALA A 164 23.93 -1.35 -11.36
C ALA A 164 22.63 -1.85 -10.69
N LYS A 165 22.73 -2.83 -9.77
CA LYS A 165 21.59 -3.33 -8.99
C LYS A 165 20.97 -2.22 -8.11
N TRP A 166 21.81 -1.44 -7.45
CA TRP A 166 21.35 -0.30 -6.63
C TRP A 166 20.67 0.75 -7.50
N GLN A 167 21.23 1.10 -8.64
CA GLN A 167 20.65 2.05 -9.56
C GLN A 167 19.26 1.60 -10.04
N PHE A 168 19.11 0.32 -10.43
CA PHE A 168 17.82 -0.26 -10.81
C PHE A 168 16.76 -0.09 -9.70
N ILE A 169 17.11 -0.40 -8.45
CA ILE A 169 16.20 -0.25 -7.30
C ILE A 169 15.82 1.22 -7.11
N ARG A 170 16.81 2.12 -7.06
CA ARG A 170 16.59 3.54 -6.82
C ARG A 170 15.74 4.18 -7.90
N GLU A 171 16.04 3.92 -9.17
CA GLU A 171 15.28 4.42 -10.31
C GLU A 171 13.85 3.88 -10.32
N GLY A 172 13.67 2.60 -10.02
CA GLY A 172 12.35 1.98 -9.92
C GLY A 172 11.48 2.62 -8.83
N LEU A 173 12.00 2.77 -7.62
CA LEU A 173 11.28 3.41 -6.52
C LEU A 173 11.03 4.90 -6.79
N SER A 174 11.99 5.59 -7.40
CA SER A 174 11.84 6.98 -7.86
C SER A 174 10.74 7.11 -8.92
N GLY A 175 10.63 6.14 -9.82
CA GLY A 175 9.53 6.05 -10.80
C GLY A 175 8.16 5.97 -10.14
N PHE A 176 8.00 5.17 -9.09
CA PHE A 176 6.77 5.11 -8.31
C PHE A 176 6.47 6.42 -7.58
N ALA A 177 7.49 7.11 -7.03
CA ALA A 177 7.34 8.39 -6.34
C ALA A 177 7.11 9.57 -7.30
N GLY A 178 7.45 9.42 -8.59
CA GLY A 178 7.39 10.49 -9.59
C GLY A 178 8.51 11.53 -9.43
N ARG A 179 9.53 11.25 -8.65
CA ARG A 179 10.71 12.09 -8.42
C ARG A 179 11.90 11.24 -7.96
N ASP A 180 13.10 11.78 -8.04
CA ASP A 180 14.29 11.13 -7.51
C ASP A 180 14.26 11.02 -5.99
N LEU A 181 14.55 9.81 -5.49
CA LEU A 181 14.68 9.51 -4.08
C LEU A 181 16.17 9.48 -3.68
N ALA A 182 16.52 10.23 -2.63
CA ALA A 182 17.85 10.25 -2.05
C ALA A 182 18.00 9.20 -0.95
N LEU A 183 19.22 8.71 -0.74
CA LEU A 183 19.56 7.85 0.40
C LEU A 183 19.61 8.68 1.69
N GLY A 184 19.01 8.18 2.75
CA GLY A 184 19.13 8.73 4.11
C GLY A 184 20.39 8.19 4.78
N GLU A 185 21.52 8.84 4.55
CA GLU A 185 22.86 8.37 4.93
C GLU A 185 22.99 8.03 6.41
N GLU A 186 22.41 8.86 7.29
CA GLU A 186 22.46 8.64 8.75
C GLU A 186 21.78 7.33 9.15
N VAL A 187 20.56 7.08 8.62
CA VAL A 187 19.82 5.86 8.94
C VAL A 187 20.46 4.66 8.26
N TYR A 188 20.98 4.81 7.04
CA TYR A 188 21.72 3.75 6.36
C TYR A 188 22.98 3.33 7.13
N ALA A 189 23.79 4.28 7.58
CA ALA A 189 24.98 3.99 8.40
C ALA A 189 24.61 3.30 9.71
N SER A 190 23.57 3.80 10.39
CA SER A 190 23.05 3.21 11.63
C SER A 190 22.53 1.78 11.42
N ALA A 191 21.77 1.56 10.37
CA ALA A 191 21.22 0.24 10.04
C ALA A 191 22.32 -0.74 9.62
N SER A 192 23.25 -0.33 8.75
CA SER A 192 24.36 -1.17 8.28
C SER A 192 25.25 -1.64 9.41
N ALA A 193 25.49 -0.80 10.42
CA ALA A 193 26.29 -1.15 11.60
C ALA A 193 25.62 -2.22 12.48
N THR A 194 24.27 -2.22 12.58
CA THR A 194 23.52 -3.02 13.57
C THR A 194 22.64 -4.11 12.96
N ASN A 195 22.71 -4.34 11.65
CA ASN A 195 21.80 -5.22 10.88
C ASN A 195 22.10 -6.72 11.00
N TYR A 196 22.44 -7.19 12.22
CA TYR A 196 22.82 -8.59 12.47
C TYR A 196 21.71 -9.58 12.11
N ARG A 197 20.45 -9.24 12.42
CA ARG A 197 19.30 -10.12 12.19
C ARG A 197 19.05 -10.38 10.70
N ASN A 198 19.12 -9.35 9.85
CA ASN A 198 18.96 -9.52 8.42
C ASN A 198 20.14 -10.28 7.79
N ARG A 199 21.37 -10.12 8.30
CA ARG A 199 22.51 -10.95 7.89
C ARG A 199 22.29 -12.42 8.24
N ALA A 200 21.77 -12.72 9.43
CA ALA A 200 21.43 -14.07 9.84
C ALA A 200 20.32 -14.67 8.93
N ILE A 201 19.28 -13.91 8.62
CA ILE A 201 18.22 -14.30 7.67
C ILE A 201 18.82 -14.63 6.29
N ALA A 202 19.68 -13.75 5.74
CA ALA A 202 20.28 -13.96 4.43
C ALA A 202 21.16 -15.23 4.37
N ASN A 203 21.97 -15.48 5.40
CA ASN A 203 22.78 -16.69 5.49
C ASN A 203 21.91 -17.96 5.61
N LEU A 204 20.81 -17.90 6.37
CA LEU A 204 19.86 -18.99 6.47
C LEU A 204 19.14 -19.25 5.14
N LEU A 205 18.75 -18.20 4.41
CA LEU A 205 18.20 -18.32 3.06
C LEU A 205 19.21 -18.94 2.09
N ALA A 206 20.49 -18.55 2.19
CA ALA A 206 21.58 -19.14 1.38
C ALA A 206 21.71 -20.63 1.61
N SER A 207 21.70 -21.10 2.87
CA SER A 207 21.76 -22.52 3.21
C SER A 207 20.58 -23.34 2.66
N ARG A 208 19.46 -22.67 2.36
CA ARG A 208 18.25 -23.24 1.78
C ARG A 208 18.13 -23.07 0.26
N GLY A 209 19.14 -22.45 -0.39
CA GLY A 209 19.09 -22.12 -1.82
C GLY A 209 17.97 -21.11 -2.18
N ARG A 210 17.62 -20.20 -1.23
CA ARG A 210 16.53 -19.23 -1.37
C ARG A 210 17.00 -17.77 -1.45
N ILE A 211 18.30 -17.58 -1.71
CA ILE A 211 18.87 -16.28 -2.09
C ILE A 211 19.57 -16.46 -3.43
N TYR A 212 19.49 -15.44 -4.28
CA TYR A 212 19.83 -15.54 -5.71
C TYR A 212 21.02 -14.65 -6.12
N ALA A 213 21.68 -14.06 -5.13
CA ALA A 213 22.92 -13.27 -5.25
C ALA A 213 23.76 -13.52 -4.00
N ASP A 214 24.91 -12.86 -3.88
CA ASP A 214 25.70 -12.89 -2.66
C ASP A 214 24.87 -12.41 -1.46
N PRO A 215 24.83 -13.16 -0.33
CA PRO A 215 24.01 -12.80 0.83
C PRO A 215 24.33 -11.43 1.43
N ALA A 216 25.61 -11.04 1.48
CA ALA A 216 26.03 -9.76 2.03
C ALA A 216 25.61 -8.60 1.12
N GLU A 217 25.76 -8.78 -0.21
CA GLU A 217 25.28 -7.83 -1.21
C GLU A 217 23.76 -7.67 -1.13
N ALA A 218 23.01 -8.76 -1.05
CA ALA A 218 21.55 -8.73 -0.96
C ALA A 218 21.07 -7.97 0.29
N VAL A 219 21.74 -8.14 1.45
CA VAL A 219 21.43 -7.39 2.67
C VAL A 219 21.78 -5.91 2.53
N ASP A 220 22.90 -5.58 1.90
CA ASP A 220 23.28 -4.19 1.69
C ASP A 220 22.27 -3.46 0.79
N LEU A 221 21.92 -4.04 -0.36
CA LEU A 221 20.90 -3.49 -1.25
C LEU A 221 19.53 -3.36 -0.58
N TYR A 222 19.12 -4.38 0.19
CA TYR A 222 17.91 -4.34 1.00
C TYR A 222 17.94 -3.21 2.06
N THR A 223 19.09 -2.96 2.66
CA THR A 223 19.26 -1.88 3.63
C THR A 223 19.19 -0.51 2.95
N ARG A 224 19.89 -0.34 1.83
CA ARG A 224 19.85 0.91 1.03
C ARG A 224 18.43 1.24 0.57
N GLN A 225 17.69 0.29 -0.03
CA GLN A 225 16.30 0.54 -0.46
C GLN A 225 15.39 0.95 0.70
N SER A 226 15.61 0.36 1.90
CA SER A 226 14.85 0.70 3.10
C SER A 226 15.18 2.10 3.63
N CYS A 227 16.35 2.62 3.32
CA CYS A 227 16.83 3.93 3.77
C CYS A 227 16.60 5.07 2.75
N LEU A 228 15.85 4.85 1.67
CA LEU A 228 15.46 5.94 0.77
C LEU A 228 14.54 6.93 1.48
N LEU A 229 14.79 8.22 1.29
CA LEU A 229 14.03 9.32 1.88
C LEU A 229 12.74 9.58 1.11
N THR A 230 11.62 9.41 1.80
CA THR A 230 10.26 9.67 1.30
C THR A 230 9.52 10.62 2.25
N SER A 231 8.34 11.06 1.83
CA SER A 231 7.37 11.78 2.62
C SER A 231 6.00 11.08 2.56
N ALA A 232 5.03 11.48 3.36
CA ALA A 232 3.66 10.96 3.24
C ALA A 232 3.05 11.28 1.86
N GLU A 233 3.44 12.41 1.25
CA GLU A 233 3.04 12.78 -0.10
C GLU A 233 3.62 11.80 -1.14
N ASP A 234 4.92 11.49 -1.07
CA ASP A 234 5.54 10.48 -1.94
C ASP A 234 4.86 9.11 -1.78
N LEU A 235 4.62 8.69 -0.54
CA LEU A 235 3.94 7.41 -0.27
C LEU A 235 2.53 7.36 -0.86
N ALA A 236 1.78 8.48 -0.82
CA ALA A 236 0.46 8.56 -1.44
C ALA A 236 0.55 8.43 -2.98
N VAL A 237 1.51 9.11 -3.61
CA VAL A 237 1.76 9.00 -5.07
C VAL A 237 2.18 7.60 -5.46
N MET A 238 3.13 6.99 -4.73
CA MET A 238 3.56 5.60 -4.94
C MET A 238 2.37 4.63 -4.85
N SER A 239 1.49 4.84 -3.88
CA SER A 239 0.27 4.04 -3.67
C SER A 239 -0.73 4.25 -4.80
N ALA A 240 -0.93 5.49 -5.25
CA ALA A 240 -1.80 5.81 -6.37
C ALA A 240 -1.28 5.22 -7.69
N THR A 241 0.04 5.13 -7.86
CA THR A 241 0.65 4.42 -8.99
C THR A 241 0.23 2.94 -9.03
N LEU A 242 0.23 2.25 -7.88
CA LEU A 242 -0.30 0.87 -7.81
C LEU A 242 -1.82 0.82 -8.04
N ALA A 243 -2.57 1.84 -7.57
CA ALA A 243 -4.01 1.93 -7.74
C ALA A 243 -4.43 2.14 -9.20
N ASP A 244 -3.60 2.81 -10.00
CA ASP A 244 -3.82 3.12 -11.42
C ASP A 244 -3.14 2.12 -12.37
N GLY A 245 -3.02 0.86 -11.94
CA GLY A 245 -2.41 -0.17 -12.78
C GLY A 245 -0.95 0.11 -13.17
N GLY A 246 -0.22 0.82 -12.32
CA GLY A 246 1.19 1.13 -12.49
C GLY A 246 1.50 2.43 -13.23
N VAL A 247 0.50 3.23 -13.58
CA VAL A 247 0.70 4.58 -14.12
C VAL A 247 0.88 5.58 -12.97
N ASN A 248 1.99 6.31 -12.97
CA ASN A 248 2.22 7.34 -11.96
C ASN A 248 1.32 8.57 -12.24
N PRO A 249 0.48 8.99 -11.28
CA PRO A 249 -0.53 10.03 -11.52
C PRO A 249 0.06 11.44 -11.67
N VAL A 250 1.32 11.65 -11.31
CA VAL A 250 2.02 12.94 -11.42
C VAL A 250 2.77 13.04 -12.75
N THR A 251 3.46 11.97 -13.15
CA THR A 251 4.31 11.97 -14.34
C THR A 251 3.64 11.39 -15.58
N GLY A 252 2.53 10.66 -15.43
CA GLY A 252 1.87 9.92 -16.49
C GLY A 252 2.65 8.70 -17.02
N ARG A 253 3.80 8.36 -16.40
CA ARG A 253 4.65 7.24 -16.86
C ARG A 253 4.14 5.90 -16.31
N GLN A 254 4.14 4.89 -17.18
CA GLN A 254 3.95 3.49 -16.77
C GLN A 254 5.21 2.99 -16.08
N VAL A 255 5.13 2.61 -14.80
CA VAL A 255 6.26 2.06 -14.01
C VAL A 255 6.27 0.54 -14.08
N VAL A 256 5.10 -0.08 -13.85
CA VAL A 256 4.88 -1.53 -13.96
C VAL A 256 3.53 -1.79 -14.64
N THR A 257 3.30 -3.00 -15.11
CA THR A 257 2.04 -3.35 -15.78
C THR A 257 0.87 -3.51 -14.79
N PRO A 258 -0.40 -3.36 -15.24
CA PRO A 258 -1.59 -3.60 -14.40
C PRO A 258 -1.63 -5.00 -13.79
N ALA A 259 -1.18 -6.01 -14.52
CA ALA A 259 -1.10 -7.39 -14.02
C ALA A 259 -0.17 -7.50 -12.81
N VAL A 260 0.99 -6.84 -12.84
CA VAL A 260 1.91 -6.80 -11.70
C VAL A 260 1.26 -6.13 -10.49
N CYS A 261 0.57 -4.99 -10.67
CA CYS A 261 -0.13 -4.31 -9.58
C CYS A 261 -1.13 -5.24 -8.88
N GLN A 262 -1.91 -6.02 -9.64
CA GLN A 262 -2.87 -6.98 -9.09
C GLN A 262 -2.22 -7.99 -8.14
N TYR A 263 -1.09 -8.59 -8.54
CA TYR A 263 -0.38 -9.56 -7.70
C TYR A 263 0.25 -8.92 -6.45
N VAL A 264 0.82 -7.73 -6.59
CA VAL A 264 1.39 -6.98 -5.46
C VAL A 264 0.31 -6.64 -4.44
N LEU A 265 -0.84 -6.12 -4.87
CA LEU A 265 -1.95 -5.77 -4.00
C LEU A 265 -2.54 -6.99 -3.29
N ALA A 266 -2.62 -8.15 -3.96
CA ALA A 266 -3.07 -9.40 -3.35
C ALA A 266 -2.16 -9.84 -2.18
N VAL A 267 -0.84 -9.75 -2.35
CA VAL A 267 0.12 -10.09 -1.28
C VAL A 267 0.11 -9.03 -0.16
N MET A 268 -0.03 -7.74 -0.50
CA MET A 268 -0.19 -6.69 0.50
C MET A 268 -1.45 -6.89 1.35
N ALA A 269 -2.57 -7.30 0.77
CA ALA A 269 -3.81 -7.54 1.50
C ALA A 269 -3.64 -8.60 2.60
N THR A 270 -2.88 -9.65 2.36
CA THR A 270 -2.72 -10.78 3.28
C THR A 270 -1.56 -10.65 4.26
N ALA A 271 -0.53 -9.85 3.95
CA ALA A 271 0.74 -9.85 4.70
C ALA A 271 1.38 -8.46 4.87
N GLY A 272 0.74 -7.38 4.46
CA GLY A 272 1.38 -6.07 4.40
C GLY A 272 1.52 -5.36 5.75
N MET A 273 0.69 -5.69 6.72
CA MET A 273 0.65 -5.06 8.05
C MET A 273 1.16 -5.99 9.15
N TYR A 274 2.21 -6.75 8.81
CA TYR A 274 2.83 -7.71 9.73
C TYR A 274 1.82 -8.75 10.24
N GLU A 275 1.90 -9.16 11.51
CA GLU A 275 0.96 -10.09 12.14
C GLU A 275 -0.46 -9.54 12.29
N THR A 276 -0.67 -8.22 12.15
CA THR A 276 -1.97 -7.54 12.26
C THR A 276 -2.64 -7.27 10.91
N SER A 277 -2.22 -7.96 9.85
CA SER A 277 -2.79 -7.78 8.50
C SER A 277 -4.29 -8.09 8.44
N GLY A 278 -4.77 -9.05 9.25
CA GLY A 278 -6.19 -9.36 9.36
C GLY A 278 -7.00 -8.22 9.99
N ASP A 279 -6.53 -7.66 11.11
CA ASP A 279 -7.17 -6.52 11.80
C ASP A 279 -7.20 -5.29 10.87
N TRP A 280 -6.09 -5.04 10.16
CA TRP A 280 -6.04 -3.96 9.18
C TRP A 280 -7.09 -4.14 8.07
N LEU A 281 -7.19 -5.33 7.50
CA LEU A 281 -8.13 -5.57 6.41
C LEU A 281 -9.58 -5.50 6.90
N PHE A 282 -9.85 -5.92 8.15
CA PHE A 282 -11.16 -5.79 8.79
C PHE A 282 -11.53 -4.31 9.04
N ASP A 283 -10.60 -3.51 9.55
CA ASP A 283 -10.84 -2.12 9.93
C ASP A 283 -10.80 -1.13 8.76
N VAL A 284 -9.86 -1.33 7.82
CA VAL A 284 -9.56 -0.39 6.73
C VAL A 284 -10.09 -0.89 5.38
N GLY A 285 -10.06 -2.19 5.14
CA GLY A 285 -10.69 -2.82 3.98
C GLY A 285 -9.96 -2.65 2.65
N VAL A 286 -8.67 -2.25 2.67
CA VAL A 286 -7.83 -2.13 1.47
C VAL A 286 -6.42 -2.67 1.73
N PRO A 287 -5.69 -3.11 0.70
CA PRO A 287 -4.29 -3.47 0.84
C PRO A 287 -3.47 -2.35 1.46
N GLY A 288 -2.63 -2.68 2.45
CA GLY A 288 -1.76 -1.72 3.10
C GLY A 288 -0.35 -2.25 3.31
N LYS A 289 0.61 -1.35 3.56
CA LYS A 289 1.96 -1.69 3.97
C LYS A 289 2.48 -0.70 4.98
N SER A 290 3.04 -1.22 6.06
CA SER A 290 3.65 -0.46 7.14
C SER A 290 5.17 -0.54 7.11
N GLY A 291 5.83 0.48 7.66
CA GLY A 291 7.26 0.53 7.87
C GLY A 291 7.61 1.10 9.24
N ILE A 292 8.64 0.52 9.88
CA ILE A 292 9.08 0.92 11.23
C ILE A 292 9.64 2.36 11.30
N GLY A 293 9.75 3.07 10.18
CA GLY A 293 10.00 4.51 10.14
C GLY A 293 8.77 5.37 10.44
N GLY A 294 7.57 4.76 10.59
CA GLY A 294 6.33 5.47 10.85
C GLY A 294 5.46 5.71 9.59
N GLY A 295 5.92 5.23 8.42
CA GLY A 295 5.15 5.31 7.17
C GLY A 295 4.12 4.20 7.04
N ILE A 296 2.92 4.51 6.55
CA ILE A 296 1.92 3.54 6.08
C ILE A 296 1.41 3.97 4.72
N ILE A 297 1.23 3.00 3.84
CA ILE A 297 0.47 3.14 2.60
C ILE A 297 -0.82 2.31 2.65
N ALA A 298 -1.86 2.83 1.98
CA ALA A 298 -3.07 2.07 1.68
C ALA A 298 -3.47 2.33 0.21
N VAL A 299 -3.91 1.29 -0.48
CA VAL A 299 -4.19 1.35 -1.92
C VAL A 299 -5.63 0.96 -2.20
N SER A 300 -6.41 1.89 -2.75
CA SER A 300 -7.76 1.61 -3.25
C SER A 300 -7.73 1.55 -4.78
N PRO A 301 -7.76 0.34 -5.38
CA PRO A 301 -7.64 0.17 -6.83
C PRO A 301 -8.68 0.99 -7.60
N GLY A 302 -8.24 1.67 -8.65
CA GLY A 302 -9.08 2.53 -9.48
C GLY A 302 -9.50 3.86 -8.84
N LYS A 303 -9.07 4.17 -7.60
CA LYS A 303 -9.41 5.43 -6.91
C LYS A 303 -8.21 6.25 -6.53
N GLY A 304 -7.25 5.65 -5.84
CA GLY A 304 -6.08 6.37 -5.36
C GLY A 304 -5.32 5.65 -4.26
N GLY A 305 -4.35 6.36 -3.71
CA GLY A 305 -3.47 5.92 -2.64
C GLY A 305 -3.50 6.87 -1.45
N LEU A 306 -3.29 6.29 -0.27
CA LEU A 306 -3.08 7.01 0.98
C LEU A 306 -1.63 6.80 1.41
N GLY A 307 -0.97 7.88 1.83
CA GLY A 307 0.30 7.86 2.53
C GLY A 307 0.15 8.58 3.88
N THR A 308 0.63 7.96 4.96
CA THR A 308 0.70 8.61 6.27
C THR A 308 2.11 8.51 6.82
N PHE A 309 2.47 9.44 7.68
CA PHE A 309 3.70 9.42 8.45
C PHE A 309 3.44 9.84 9.89
N SER A 310 3.81 9.00 10.85
CA SER A 310 3.94 9.34 12.26
C SER A 310 4.82 8.30 12.96
N PRO A 311 5.87 8.70 13.68
CA PRO A 311 6.90 7.77 14.17
C PRO A 311 6.51 6.95 15.39
N LEU A 312 5.39 7.24 16.07
CA LEU A 312 4.93 6.42 17.20
C LEU A 312 4.23 5.15 16.68
N LEU A 313 4.80 4.00 17.06
CA LEU A 313 4.42 2.67 16.59
C LEU A 313 3.75 1.87 17.72
N ASP A 314 2.81 1.00 17.34
CA ASP A 314 2.28 -0.05 18.20
C ASP A 314 3.29 -1.20 18.41
N ARG A 315 2.87 -2.24 19.12
CA ARG A 315 3.72 -3.42 19.40
C ARG A 315 4.11 -4.21 18.15
N ALA A 316 3.29 -4.19 17.12
CA ALA A 316 3.56 -4.85 15.85
C ALA A 316 4.52 -4.04 14.96
N GLY A 317 4.75 -2.76 15.26
CA GLY A 317 5.59 -1.85 14.49
C GLY A 317 4.83 -0.99 13.49
N ASN A 318 3.52 -0.86 13.62
CA ASN A 318 2.68 -0.03 12.77
C ASN A 318 2.44 1.34 13.41
N SER A 319 2.44 2.40 12.59
CA SER A 319 2.14 3.76 13.06
C SER A 319 0.73 3.85 13.66
N VAL A 320 0.61 4.25 14.93
CA VAL A 320 -0.67 4.36 15.64
C VAL A 320 -1.57 5.39 14.96
N ARG A 321 -1.10 6.64 14.80
CA ARG A 321 -1.87 7.70 14.12
C ARG A 321 -2.16 7.35 12.66
N GLY A 322 -1.21 6.70 11.99
CA GLY A 322 -1.36 6.26 10.60
C GLY A 322 -2.51 5.27 10.41
N GLN A 323 -2.64 4.29 11.31
CA GLN A 323 -3.74 3.31 11.28
C GLN A 323 -5.10 3.98 11.54
N LEU A 324 -5.19 4.86 12.55
CA LEU A 324 -6.39 5.59 12.89
C LEU A 324 -6.86 6.47 11.73
N ALA A 325 -5.94 7.21 11.11
CA ALA A 325 -6.24 8.04 9.94
C ALA A 325 -6.69 7.20 8.75
N ALA A 326 -6.01 6.09 8.45
CA ALA A 326 -6.38 5.20 7.35
C ALA A 326 -7.78 4.61 7.52
N ARG A 327 -8.13 4.18 8.75
CA ARG A 327 -9.46 3.67 9.08
C ARG A 327 -10.54 4.74 8.87
N HIS A 328 -10.31 5.96 9.36
CA HIS A 328 -11.25 7.07 9.18
C HIS A 328 -11.43 7.40 7.70
N LEU A 329 -10.34 7.59 6.97
CA LEU A 329 -10.37 7.95 5.56
C LEU A 329 -10.98 6.84 4.68
N SER A 330 -10.72 5.57 4.99
CA SER A 330 -11.34 4.47 4.26
C SER A 330 -12.85 4.50 4.36
N ARG A 331 -13.39 4.75 5.55
CA ARG A 331 -14.85 4.86 5.78
C ARG A 331 -15.44 6.12 5.17
N THR A 332 -14.77 7.26 5.35
CA THR A 332 -15.29 8.56 4.89
C THR A 332 -15.23 8.71 3.37
N LEU A 333 -14.19 8.18 2.73
CA LEU A 333 -14.00 8.27 1.27
C LEU A 333 -14.48 7.03 0.50
N GLY A 334 -15.00 6.01 1.21
CA GLY A 334 -15.48 4.78 0.58
C GLY A 334 -14.37 3.99 -0.12
N LEU A 335 -13.18 3.86 0.51
CA LEU A 335 -12.03 3.21 -0.11
C LEU A 335 -12.10 1.68 -0.04
N SER A 336 -12.82 1.12 0.95
CA SER A 336 -12.89 -0.32 1.21
C SER A 336 -13.30 -1.12 -0.02
N LEU A 337 -12.58 -2.22 -0.29
CA LEU A 337 -12.90 -3.18 -1.36
C LEU A 337 -14.17 -4.00 -1.07
N PHE A 338 -14.57 -4.06 0.20
CA PHE A 338 -15.70 -4.86 0.69
C PHE A 338 -16.99 -4.06 0.87
N ALA A 339 -16.93 -2.73 0.68
CA ALA A 339 -18.12 -1.89 0.76
C ALA A 339 -18.99 -2.08 -0.47
N SER A 340 -20.27 -2.38 -0.26
CA SER A 340 -21.30 -2.44 -1.29
C SER A 340 -22.24 -1.23 -1.20
N LYS A 341 -22.93 -0.92 -2.31
CA LYS A 341 -23.97 0.12 -2.32
C LYS A 341 -25.12 -0.25 -1.39
N GLU A 342 -25.61 0.73 -0.61
CA GLU A 342 -26.85 0.54 0.15
C GLU A 342 -28.02 0.27 -0.81
N PRO A 343 -28.93 -0.66 -0.46
CA PRO A 343 -30.17 -0.85 -1.21
C PRO A 343 -30.94 0.47 -1.26
N GLY A 344 -31.24 0.99 -2.45
CA GLY A 344 -31.99 2.25 -2.62
C GLY A 344 -31.15 3.47 -2.98
N SER A 345 -29.80 3.43 -2.93
CA SER A 345 -28.95 4.48 -3.49
C SER A 345 -28.82 4.33 -5.01
N SER A 346 -29.95 4.28 -5.75
CA SER A 346 -29.91 4.28 -7.19
C SER A 346 -29.45 5.66 -7.69
N SER A 347 -28.27 5.70 -8.33
CA SER A 347 -28.09 6.71 -9.37
C SER A 347 -29.30 6.62 -10.30
N SER A 348 -29.96 7.73 -10.58
CA SER A 348 -31.08 7.85 -11.54
C SER A 348 -30.61 7.50 -12.97
N GLY A 349 -30.36 6.25 -13.20
CA GLY A 349 -30.00 5.60 -14.46
C GLY A 349 -30.67 4.26 -14.48
N GLY A 350 -31.88 4.20 -15.06
CA GLY A 350 -32.86 3.13 -15.07
C GLY A 350 -32.33 1.71 -15.16
N ARG A 351 -32.56 0.95 -14.12
CA ARG A 351 -32.89 -0.46 -14.27
C ARG A 351 -34.38 -0.53 -14.50
N GLN A 352 -34.80 -0.59 -15.76
CA GLN A 352 -36.14 -1.07 -16.09
C GLN A 352 -36.25 -2.51 -15.58
N VAL A 353 -36.99 -2.67 -14.47
CA VAL A 353 -37.49 -3.98 -14.08
C VAL A 353 -38.50 -4.36 -15.17
N ALA A 354 -38.13 -5.33 -16.01
CA ALA A 354 -39.05 -5.95 -16.93
C ALA A 354 -40.23 -6.47 -16.11
N GLY A 355 -41.38 -5.83 -16.26
CA GLY A 355 -42.62 -6.21 -15.62
C GLY A 355 -43.00 -7.65 -16.04
N ARG A 356 -43.13 -8.51 -15.05
CA ARG A 356 -43.82 -9.80 -15.26
C ARG A 356 -45.28 -9.45 -15.60
N GLY A 357 -45.65 -9.70 -16.86
CA GLY A 357 -47.06 -9.68 -17.30
C GLY A 357 -47.90 -10.66 -16.48
N PRO A 358 -49.19 -10.38 -16.33
CA PRO A 358 -50.11 -11.23 -15.57
C PRO A 358 -50.19 -12.64 -16.18
N ARG A 359 -50.05 -13.67 -15.36
CA ARG A 359 -50.33 -15.05 -15.73
C ARG A 359 -51.81 -15.14 -16.03
N ALA A 360 -52.15 -15.43 -17.29
CA ALA A 360 -53.50 -15.84 -17.67
C ALA A 360 -53.86 -17.13 -16.91
N GLY A 361 -54.99 -17.09 -16.20
CA GLY A 361 -55.58 -18.25 -15.57
C GLY A 361 -56.04 -19.22 -16.68
N LEU A 362 -55.72 -20.50 -16.47
CA LEU A 362 -56.37 -21.60 -17.14
C LEU A 362 -57.44 -22.10 -16.17
N ASP A 363 -58.69 -21.62 -16.38
CA ASP A 363 -59.86 -22.27 -15.87
C ASP A 363 -60.11 -23.55 -16.68
N GLY A 364 -60.47 -24.60 -15.96
CA GLY A 364 -60.75 -25.92 -16.48
C GLY A 364 -62.09 -26.04 -17.20
N ALA A 365 -62.24 -27.12 -17.82
CA ALA A 365 -63.53 -27.80 -17.97
C ALA A 365 -63.33 -29.22 -18.53
N ASP A 366 -63.86 -30.15 -17.78
CA ASP A 366 -64.61 -31.36 -18.18
C ASP A 366 -64.08 -32.33 -19.24
N GLY A 367 -63.97 -33.57 -18.75
CA GLY A 367 -63.95 -34.78 -19.56
C GLY A 367 -63.50 -36.00 -18.78
#